data_b52d7b16f0369044e9bf2f3f2f710075
#
_entry.id   b52d7b16f0369044e9bf2f3f2f710075
#
_cell.length_a   1.000
_cell.length_b   1.000
_cell.length_c   1.000
_cell.angle_alpha   90.00
_cell.angle_beta   90.00
_cell.angle_gamma   90.00
#
_symmetry.space_group_name_H-M   'P 1'
#
loop_
_entity.id
_entity.type
_entity.pdbx_description
1 polymer ?
#
loop_
_entity_poly.entity_id
_entity_poly.type
_entity_poly.pdbx_seq_one_letter_code
_entity_poly.pdbx_strand_id
1 'polypeptide(L)'
;MSLALLVILAIYVLTIGWLIYGYTKVKKYKENNLKPQTGFTIIVPFRNEADNLPHLLASFSKLNYPTDLFEVILVDDQSSDHFEVSSFRFQVSVIDTIRVSESPKKDAISTAMQHVKTDWVITTDADCIVSENWLLTFDNYIQENRVSMLAGAVTYDCEDSFLHHFQQLDLTSLQGATIGSFGLERAFMCNGANFAYTKVLFEKLNGFDGNNKIASGDDVFLLQKGVELCQKKIHYLKAEAAIVHTQPTQDWKSLFYQRVRWAAKTSSYQSVFGKALGLIVFFGNLSFVIGTVLFVFGIWSWKLFVLFVFSKFIIDFVLLYSTNQFLRKTRIKNLILSSILYPFFSSTVALYSLFGSYEWKERRFKV
;
A
#
# COMPACT_ATOMS: atom_id res chain seq x y z
N MET A 1 35.51 8.45 0.03
CA MET A 1 34.30 8.24 -0.81
C MET A 1 33.90 6.77 -0.90
N SER A 2 34.74 5.86 -1.37
CA SER A 2 34.40 4.41 -1.49
C SER A 2 33.97 3.76 -0.15
N LEU A 3 34.70 4.07 0.94
CA LEU A 3 34.33 3.54 2.27
C LEU A 3 32.93 3.98 2.71
N ALA A 4 32.56 5.25 2.49
CA ALA A 4 31.22 5.75 2.83
C ALA A 4 30.10 5.01 2.07
N LEU A 5 30.29 4.75 0.77
CA LEU A 5 29.32 3.99 -0.03
C LEU A 5 29.20 2.53 0.44
N LEU A 6 30.31 1.91 0.84
CA LEU A 6 30.27 0.56 1.41
C LEU A 6 29.56 0.51 2.78
N VAL A 7 29.75 1.53 3.61
CA VAL A 7 29.02 1.66 4.90
C VAL A 7 27.52 1.84 4.64
N ILE A 8 27.12 2.68 3.68
CA ILE A 8 25.71 2.86 3.30
C ILE A 8 25.13 1.53 2.81
N LEU A 9 25.85 0.80 1.96
CA LEU A 9 25.43 -0.52 1.50
C LEU A 9 25.25 -1.51 2.66
N ALA A 10 26.21 -1.55 3.60
CA ALA A 10 26.12 -2.43 4.76
C ALA A 10 24.89 -2.12 5.61
N ILE A 11 24.62 -0.84 5.90
CA ILE A 11 23.41 -0.42 6.63
C ILE A 11 22.16 -0.84 5.85
N TYR A 12 22.13 -0.62 4.53
CA TYR A 12 21.02 -1.03 3.68
C TYR A 12 20.78 -2.54 3.76
N VAL A 13 21.81 -3.36 3.54
CA VAL A 13 21.72 -4.83 3.56
C VAL A 13 21.23 -5.33 4.92
N LEU A 14 21.77 -4.79 6.01
CA LEU A 14 21.35 -5.14 7.38
C LEU A 14 19.88 -4.76 7.63
N THR A 15 19.45 -3.58 7.16
CA THR A 15 18.07 -3.11 7.33
C THR A 15 17.08 -3.96 6.54
N ILE A 16 17.38 -4.25 5.26
CA ILE A 16 16.52 -5.14 4.45
C ILE A 16 16.53 -6.56 5.02
N GLY A 17 17.68 -7.06 5.49
CA GLY A 17 17.78 -8.35 6.20
C GLY A 17 16.91 -8.39 7.44
N TRP A 18 16.85 -7.31 8.21
CA TRP A 18 15.97 -7.18 9.37
C TRP A 18 14.48 -7.17 8.98
N LEU A 19 14.12 -6.49 7.89
CA LEU A 19 12.75 -6.57 7.33
C LEU A 19 12.39 -7.98 6.86
N ILE A 20 13.32 -8.71 6.21
CA ILE A 20 13.12 -10.10 5.82
C ILE A 20 12.88 -10.98 7.06
N TYR A 21 13.66 -10.78 8.12
CA TYR A 21 13.41 -11.47 9.40
C TYR A 21 12.00 -11.14 9.94
N GLY A 22 11.62 -9.88 9.96
CA GLY A 22 10.26 -9.48 10.35
C GLY A 22 9.19 -10.14 9.48
N TYR A 23 9.41 -10.18 8.15
CA TYR A 23 8.51 -10.84 7.20
C TYR A 23 8.23 -12.30 7.57
N THR A 24 9.23 -13.05 8.08
CA THR A 24 9.06 -14.44 8.50
C THR A 24 8.24 -14.58 9.79
N LYS A 25 8.14 -13.53 10.61
CA LYS A 25 7.34 -13.53 11.85
C LYS A 25 5.84 -13.41 11.59
N VAL A 26 5.44 -12.78 10.49
CA VAL A 26 4.02 -12.69 10.10
C VAL A 26 3.62 -14.00 9.43
N LYS A 27 2.89 -14.84 10.17
CA LYS A 27 2.43 -16.14 9.68
C LYS A 27 1.39 -15.96 8.57
N LYS A 28 1.42 -16.86 7.57
CA LYS A 28 0.33 -16.98 6.62
C LYS A 28 -0.92 -17.42 7.36
N TYR A 29 -2.02 -16.73 7.09
CA TYR A 29 -3.34 -17.08 7.59
C TYR A 29 -4.14 -17.78 6.50
N LYS A 30 -4.88 -18.79 6.90
CA LYS A 30 -5.88 -19.48 6.08
C LYS A 30 -7.16 -19.50 6.89
N GLU A 31 -8.25 -19.13 6.26
CA GLU A 31 -9.57 -19.12 6.87
C GLU A 31 -9.99 -20.53 7.35
N ASN A 32 -10.66 -20.59 8.49
CA ASN A 32 -11.12 -21.83 9.14
C ASN A 32 -12.61 -22.13 8.86
N ASN A 33 -13.23 -21.44 7.90
CA ASN A 33 -14.66 -21.55 7.57
C ASN A 33 -15.58 -21.38 8.79
N LEU A 34 -15.23 -20.44 9.66
CA LEU A 34 -16.10 -20.08 10.78
C LEU A 34 -17.39 -19.46 10.24
N LYS A 35 -18.48 -19.60 10.99
CA LYS A 35 -19.75 -18.97 10.63
C LYS A 35 -19.57 -17.44 10.67
N PRO A 36 -19.92 -16.71 9.59
CA PRO A 36 -19.84 -15.26 9.55
C PRO A 36 -20.63 -14.59 10.69
N GLN A 37 -20.01 -13.61 11.34
CA GLN A 37 -20.60 -12.89 12.49
C GLN A 37 -20.32 -11.39 12.43
N THR A 38 -19.22 -10.95 11.77
CA THR A 38 -18.81 -9.55 11.78
C THR A 38 -19.63 -8.73 10.77
N GLY A 39 -20.25 -7.65 11.22
CA GLY A 39 -20.85 -6.67 10.31
C GLY A 39 -19.78 -5.74 9.72
N PHE A 40 -19.77 -5.56 8.39
CA PHE A 40 -18.84 -4.68 7.69
C PHE A 40 -19.56 -3.55 6.95
N THR A 41 -19.02 -2.34 7.05
CA THR A 41 -19.27 -1.27 6.07
C THR A 41 -18.06 -1.14 5.15
N ILE A 42 -18.25 -1.41 3.86
CA ILE A 42 -17.22 -1.22 2.84
C ILE A 42 -17.32 0.23 2.35
N ILE A 43 -16.27 1.03 2.55
CA ILE A 43 -16.21 2.42 2.08
C ILE A 43 -15.34 2.50 0.84
N VAL A 44 -15.92 3.05 -0.23
CA VAL A 44 -15.26 3.23 -1.54
C VAL A 44 -15.29 4.70 -1.93
N PRO A 45 -14.26 5.49 -1.60
CA PRO A 45 -14.12 6.84 -2.13
C PRO A 45 -13.80 6.79 -3.62
N PHE A 46 -14.49 7.57 -4.44
CA PHE A 46 -14.23 7.59 -5.87
C PHE A 46 -14.33 8.99 -6.48
N ARG A 47 -13.68 9.17 -7.64
CA ARG A 47 -13.80 10.32 -8.51
C ARG A 47 -13.46 9.91 -9.93
N ASN A 48 -14.37 10.10 -10.86
CA ASN A 48 -14.20 9.73 -12.26
C ASN A 48 -13.79 8.25 -12.42
N GLU A 49 -14.65 7.36 -11.90
CA GLU A 49 -14.43 5.90 -11.87
C GLU A 49 -15.64 5.13 -12.43
N ALA A 50 -16.45 5.77 -13.29
CA ALA A 50 -17.66 5.14 -13.83
C ALA A 50 -17.38 3.80 -14.53
N ASP A 51 -16.21 3.66 -15.17
CA ASP A 51 -15.78 2.42 -15.85
C ASP A 51 -15.33 1.34 -14.86
N ASN A 52 -14.78 1.69 -13.70
CA ASN A 52 -14.21 0.75 -12.75
C ASN A 52 -15.23 0.25 -11.71
N LEU A 53 -16.11 1.12 -11.25
CA LEU A 53 -17.11 0.79 -10.22
C LEU A 53 -17.97 -0.45 -10.55
N PRO A 54 -18.44 -0.67 -11.80
CA PRO A 54 -19.18 -1.88 -12.15
C PRO A 54 -18.39 -3.17 -11.89
N HIS A 55 -17.08 -3.17 -12.17
CA HIS A 55 -16.21 -4.32 -11.97
C HIS A 55 -16.00 -4.61 -10.48
N LEU A 56 -15.79 -3.57 -9.66
CA LEU A 56 -15.68 -3.70 -8.22
C LEU A 56 -16.97 -4.25 -7.62
N LEU A 57 -18.14 -3.67 -7.94
CA LEU A 57 -19.45 -4.10 -7.42
C LEU A 57 -19.80 -5.52 -7.90
N ALA A 58 -19.41 -5.90 -9.11
CA ALA A 58 -19.54 -7.27 -9.59
C ALA A 58 -18.68 -8.25 -8.76
N SER A 59 -17.51 -7.83 -8.29
CA SER A 59 -16.69 -8.65 -7.37
C SER A 59 -17.36 -8.79 -6.00
N PHE A 60 -17.98 -7.74 -5.47
CA PHE A 60 -18.75 -7.82 -4.22
C PHE A 60 -19.98 -8.74 -4.35
N SER A 61 -20.60 -8.81 -5.52
CA SER A 61 -21.73 -9.73 -5.77
C SER A 61 -21.34 -11.21 -5.70
N LYS A 62 -20.04 -11.51 -5.78
CA LYS A 62 -19.49 -12.87 -5.68
C LYS A 62 -18.99 -13.21 -4.29
N LEU A 63 -19.06 -12.28 -3.33
CA LEU A 63 -18.58 -12.53 -1.98
C LEU A 63 -19.31 -13.71 -1.33
N ASN A 64 -18.54 -14.65 -0.83
CA ASN A 64 -19.01 -15.76 0.00
C ASN A 64 -19.25 -15.26 1.45
N TYR A 65 -20.18 -14.30 1.57
CA TYR A 65 -20.50 -13.65 2.82
C TYR A 65 -22.00 -13.27 2.86
N PRO A 66 -22.69 -13.40 4.01
CA PRO A 66 -24.11 -13.03 4.10
C PRO A 66 -24.34 -11.56 3.75
N THR A 67 -25.29 -11.30 2.87
CA THR A 67 -25.57 -9.95 2.34
C THR A 67 -26.19 -9.00 3.37
N ASP A 68 -26.72 -9.53 4.46
CA ASP A 68 -27.21 -8.79 5.61
C ASP A 68 -26.13 -8.40 6.63
N LEU A 69 -24.92 -8.97 6.48
CA LEU A 69 -23.77 -8.66 7.31
C LEU A 69 -22.81 -7.65 6.67
N PHE A 70 -23.08 -7.14 5.48
CA PHE A 70 -22.28 -6.04 4.92
C PHE A 70 -23.11 -5.05 4.12
N GLU A 71 -22.64 -3.81 4.11
CA GLU A 71 -23.15 -2.72 3.29
C GLU A 71 -22.00 -2.03 2.58
N VAL A 72 -22.30 -1.36 1.46
CA VAL A 72 -21.32 -0.60 0.67
C VAL A 72 -21.74 0.87 0.66
N ILE A 73 -20.81 1.75 0.99
CA ILE A 73 -20.96 3.20 0.85
C ILE A 73 -19.99 3.68 -0.22
N LEU A 74 -20.52 4.04 -1.38
CA LEU A 74 -19.80 4.71 -2.44
C LEU A 74 -19.81 6.21 -2.14
N VAL A 75 -18.63 6.84 -2.09
CA VAL A 75 -18.50 8.26 -1.73
C VAL A 75 -17.95 9.03 -2.92
N ASP A 76 -18.80 9.80 -3.57
CA ASP A 76 -18.43 10.60 -4.74
C ASP A 76 -17.69 11.88 -4.34
N ASP A 77 -16.48 12.04 -4.84
CA ASP A 77 -15.70 13.27 -4.67
C ASP A 77 -15.84 14.18 -5.90
N GLN A 78 -17.06 14.59 -6.20
CA GLN A 78 -17.36 15.52 -7.31
C GLN A 78 -16.93 14.96 -8.67
N SER A 79 -17.36 13.75 -9.02
CA SER A 79 -17.13 13.18 -10.34
C SER A 79 -17.80 14.00 -11.44
N SER A 80 -17.17 13.99 -12.63
CA SER A 80 -17.74 14.58 -13.84
C SER A 80 -18.30 13.53 -14.79
N ASP A 81 -17.94 12.27 -14.61
CA ASP A 81 -18.54 11.11 -15.26
C ASP A 81 -19.83 10.69 -14.54
N HIS A 82 -20.65 9.90 -15.19
CA HIS A 82 -21.90 9.42 -14.62
C HIS A 82 -21.83 7.92 -14.39
N PHE A 83 -22.15 7.52 -13.16
CA PHE A 83 -22.29 6.15 -12.75
C PHE A 83 -23.69 5.92 -12.15
N GLU A 84 -24.43 4.95 -12.70
CA GLU A 84 -25.73 4.54 -12.17
C GLU A 84 -25.57 3.23 -11.39
N VAL A 85 -26.06 3.21 -10.15
CA VAL A 85 -26.07 1.99 -9.34
C VAL A 85 -27.18 1.08 -9.81
N SER A 86 -26.82 -0.07 -10.37
CA SER A 86 -27.78 -1.15 -10.64
C SER A 86 -28.26 -1.80 -9.34
N SER A 87 -29.32 -2.60 -9.41
CA SER A 87 -29.83 -3.36 -8.26
C SER A 87 -28.86 -4.49 -7.89
N PHE A 88 -28.41 -4.51 -6.63
CA PHE A 88 -27.57 -5.56 -6.05
C PHE A 88 -28.33 -6.34 -4.97
N ARG A 89 -27.84 -7.53 -4.60
CA ARG A 89 -28.41 -8.34 -3.51
C ARG A 89 -28.02 -7.84 -2.13
N PHE A 90 -27.03 -6.94 -2.04
CA PHE A 90 -26.54 -6.29 -0.82
C PHE A 90 -26.87 -4.80 -0.85
N GLN A 91 -26.83 -4.15 0.30
CA GLN A 91 -27.12 -2.74 0.41
C GLN A 91 -25.96 -1.90 -0.19
N VAL A 92 -26.30 -1.01 -1.12
CA VAL A 92 -25.38 -0.01 -1.68
C VAL A 92 -26.00 1.37 -1.51
N SER A 93 -25.25 2.31 -1.02
CA SER A 93 -25.61 3.71 -0.95
C SER A 93 -24.55 4.56 -1.64
N VAL A 94 -24.98 5.62 -2.31
CA VAL A 94 -24.10 6.64 -2.89
C VAL A 94 -24.31 7.92 -2.13
N ILE A 95 -23.24 8.55 -1.69
CA ILE A 95 -23.27 9.83 -0.96
C ILE A 95 -22.21 10.77 -1.53
N ASP A 96 -22.47 12.06 -1.47
CA ASP A 96 -21.52 13.09 -1.86
C ASP A 96 -20.52 13.38 -0.74
N THR A 97 -19.27 13.62 -1.09
CA THR A 97 -18.22 14.02 -0.16
C THR A 97 -18.51 15.41 0.42
N ILE A 98 -18.53 15.53 1.75
CA ILE A 98 -18.49 16.82 2.44
C ILE A 98 -17.03 17.27 2.54
N ARG A 99 -16.66 18.28 1.73
CA ARG A 99 -15.30 18.82 1.67
C ARG A 99 -15.04 19.76 2.83
N VAL A 100 -14.10 19.37 3.73
CA VAL A 100 -13.69 20.15 4.90
C VAL A 100 -12.18 20.37 4.98
N SER A 101 -11.40 19.70 4.13
CA SER A 101 -9.94 19.73 4.16
C SER A 101 -9.32 19.78 2.74
N GLU A 102 -7.99 19.82 2.67
CA GLU A 102 -7.24 19.72 1.42
C GLU A 102 -7.06 18.26 0.96
N SER A 103 -7.61 17.30 1.69
CA SER A 103 -7.46 15.86 1.42
C SER A 103 -8.78 15.22 0.98
N PRO A 104 -9.04 15.10 -0.32
CA PRO A 104 -10.29 14.58 -0.87
C PRO A 104 -10.69 13.23 -0.30
N LYS A 105 -9.77 12.27 -0.28
CA LYS A 105 -10.05 10.90 0.16
C LYS A 105 -10.32 10.82 1.67
N LYS A 106 -9.66 11.64 2.50
CA LYS A 106 -9.93 11.70 3.94
C LYS A 106 -11.31 12.30 4.21
N ASP A 107 -11.68 13.36 3.49
CA ASP A 107 -13.00 13.98 3.59
C ASP A 107 -14.08 12.97 3.20
N ALA A 108 -13.89 12.24 2.10
CA ALA A 108 -14.81 11.20 1.66
C ALA A 108 -14.99 10.10 2.71
N ILE A 109 -13.90 9.56 3.26
CA ILE A 109 -13.97 8.54 4.31
C ILE A 109 -14.64 9.12 5.57
N SER A 110 -14.30 10.35 5.99
CA SER A 110 -14.90 10.99 7.16
C SER A 110 -16.41 11.23 6.97
N THR A 111 -16.84 11.57 5.75
CA THR A 111 -18.26 11.69 5.41
C THR A 111 -18.95 10.34 5.54
N ALA A 112 -18.38 9.28 4.97
CA ALA A 112 -18.96 7.93 5.08
C ALA A 112 -19.06 7.45 6.53
N MET A 113 -18.06 7.75 7.37
CA MET A 113 -18.05 7.35 8.78
C MET A 113 -19.26 7.84 9.60
N GLN A 114 -19.90 8.93 9.17
CA GLN A 114 -21.14 9.43 9.79
C GLN A 114 -22.33 8.53 9.52
N HIS A 115 -22.28 7.72 8.46
CA HIS A 115 -23.35 6.81 8.03
C HIS A 115 -23.09 5.36 8.42
N VAL A 116 -21.87 5.01 8.87
CA VAL A 116 -21.49 3.66 9.29
C VAL A 116 -22.31 3.19 10.49
N LYS A 117 -22.95 2.03 10.35
CA LYS A 117 -23.76 1.38 11.42
C LYS A 117 -23.10 0.14 12.00
N THR A 118 -22.15 -0.45 11.28
CA THR A 118 -21.44 -1.66 11.67
C THR A 118 -20.26 -1.36 12.59
N ASP A 119 -19.77 -2.38 13.29
CA ASP A 119 -18.58 -2.25 14.16
C ASP A 119 -17.29 -2.14 13.37
N TRP A 120 -17.24 -2.74 12.17
CA TRP A 120 -16.04 -2.75 11.33
C TRP A 120 -16.25 -2.01 10.03
N VAL A 121 -15.26 -1.23 9.68
CA VAL A 121 -15.11 -0.56 8.39
C VAL A 121 -13.97 -1.20 7.65
N ILE A 122 -14.12 -1.38 6.35
CA ILE A 122 -13.05 -1.76 5.45
C ILE A 122 -13.05 -0.82 4.25
N THR A 123 -11.88 -0.25 3.94
CA THR A 123 -11.72 0.64 2.78
C THR A 123 -11.12 -0.12 1.61
N THR A 124 -11.60 0.21 0.41
CA THR A 124 -11.00 -0.22 -0.87
C THR A 124 -11.10 0.90 -1.90
N ASP A 125 -10.29 0.82 -2.96
CA ASP A 125 -10.33 1.80 -4.04
C ASP A 125 -11.26 1.34 -5.17
N ALA A 126 -11.81 2.26 -5.95
CA ALA A 126 -12.82 1.98 -6.97
C ALA A 126 -12.30 1.12 -8.14
N ASP A 127 -10.98 1.15 -8.40
CA ASP A 127 -10.26 0.38 -9.42
C ASP A 127 -9.80 -1.01 -8.93
N CYS A 128 -10.33 -1.46 -7.79
CA CYS A 128 -9.96 -2.73 -7.18
C CYS A 128 -10.94 -3.85 -7.50
N ILE A 129 -10.44 -5.08 -7.36
CA ILE A 129 -11.23 -6.32 -7.42
C ILE A 129 -10.87 -7.17 -6.19
N VAL A 130 -11.88 -7.69 -5.50
CA VAL A 130 -11.70 -8.54 -4.33
C VAL A 130 -11.99 -10.00 -4.64
N SER A 131 -11.42 -10.91 -3.86
CA SER A 131 -11.72 -12.35 -3.97
C SER A 131 -13.06 -12.70 -3.32
N GLU A 132 -13.63 -13.84 -3.69
CA GLU A 132 -14.91 -14.33 -3.13
C GLU A 132 -14.85 -14.52 -1.61
N ASN A 133 -13.71 -14.89 -1.04
CA ASN A 133 -13.53 -15.11 0.40
C ASN A 133 -12.93 -13.91 1.15
N TRP A 134 -12.90 -12.73 0.52
CA TRP A 134 -12.28 -11.54 1.12
C TRP A 134 -12.83 -11.21 2.49
N LEU A 135 -14.14 -10.92 2.61
CA LEU A 135 -14.79 -10.61 3.89
C LEU A 135 -14.77 -11.79 4.86
N LEU A 136 -14.97 -13.01 4.37
CA LEU A 136 -14.93 -14.22 5.20
C LEU A 136 -13.55 -14.38 5.88
N THR A 137 -12.48 -14.08 5.16
CA THR A 137 -11.12 -14.14 5.68
C THR A 137 -10.86 -13.09 6.77
N PHE A 138 -11.34 -11.86 6.57
CA PHE A 138 -11.29 -10.81 7.60
C PHE A 138 -12.10 -11.20 8.83
N ASP A 139 -13.34 -11.66 8.65
CA ASP A 139 -14.23 -12.07 9.73
C ASP A 139 -13.63 -13.19 10.58
N ASN A 140 -13.16 -14.26 9.92
CA ASN A 140 -12.54 -15.39 10.63
C ASN A 140 -11.31 -14.94 11.43
N TYR A 141 -10.47 -14.07 10.86
CA TYR A 141 -9.31 -13.53 11.57
C TYR A 141 -9.71 -12.68 12.79
N ILE A 142 -10.74 -11.86 12.65
CA ILE A 142 -11.29 -11.02 13.72
C ILE A 142 -11.84 -11.89 14.86
N GLN A 143 -12.56 -12.96 14.54
CA GLN A 143 -13.12 -13.87 15.54
C GLN A 143 -12.05 -14.60 16.36
N GLU A 144 -10.92 -14.95 15.71
CA GLU A 144 -9.82 -15.68 16.36
C GLU A 144 -8.84 -14.77 17.10
N ASN A 145 -8.84 -13.47 16.81
CA ASN A 145 -7.84 -12.54 17.30
C ASN A 145 -8.48 -11.28 17.90
N ARG A 146 -7.90 -10.78 18.98
CA ARG A 146 -8.32 -9.51 19.61
C ARG A 146 -7.70 -8.32 18.88
N VAL A 147 -8.23 -8.01 17.71
CA VAL A 147 -7.73 -6.94 16.84
C VAL A 147 -8.70 -5.76 16.77
N SER A 148 -8.18 -4.59 16.40
CA SER A 148 -8.99 -3.38 16.16
C SER A 148 -8.65 -2.75 14.81
N MET A 149 -7.57 -3.18 14.16
CA MET A 149 -7.14 -2.70 12.85
C MET A 149 -6.36 -3.79 12.13
N LEU A 150 -6.65 -3.98 10.84
CA LEU A 150 -6.05 -4.97 9.96
C LEU A 150 -5.60 -4.34 8.66
N ALA A 151 -4.34 -4.51 8.29
CA ALA A 151 -3.83 -4.21 6.96
C ALA A 151 -3.77 -5.49 6.13
N GLY A 152 -4.25 -5.44 4.89
CA GLY A 152 -4.20 -6.53 3.94
C GLY A 152 -3.26 -6.24 2.75
N ALA A 153 -2.97 -7.28 1.97
CA ALA A 153 -2.12 -7.18 0.79
C ALA A 153 -2.88 -6.65 -0.42
N VAL A 154 -2.15 -5.92 -1.27
CA VAL A 154 -2.60 -5.48 -2.60
C VAL A 154 -1.59 -5.93 -3.64
N THR A 155 -2.06 -6.31 -4.82
CA THR A 155 -1.23 -6.68 -5.97
C THR A 155 -1.81 -6.10 -7.26
N TYR A 156 -0.99 -6.01 -8.32
CA TYR A 156 -1.47 -5.57 -9.62
C TYR A 156 -1.93 -6.74 -10.49
N ASP A 157 -2.96 -6.50 -11.28
CA ASP A 157 -3.31 -7.31 -12.45
C ASP A 157 -2.52 -6.81 -13.66
N CYS A 158 -1.41 -7.49 -13.94
CA CYS A 158 -0.45 -7.06 -14.94
C CYS A 158 -0.68 -7.73 -16.28
N GLU A 159 -0.75 -6.95 -17.34
CA GLU A 159 -0.48 -7.39 -18.70
C GLU A 159 1.01 -7.73 -18.88
N ASP A 160 1.35 -8.44 -19.96
CA ASP A 160 2.74 -8.82 -20.25
C ASP A 160 3.53 -7.67 -20.88
N SER A 161 3.76 -6.61 -20.10
CA SER A 161 4.58 -5.46 -20.49
C SER A 161 5.69 -5.22 -19.49
N PHE A 162 6.80 -4.61 -19.96
CA PHE A 162 7.91 -4.25 -19.06
C PHE A 162 7.47 -3.26 -17.98
N LEU A 163 6.67 -2.26 -18.34
CA LEU A 163 6.16 -1.26 -17.41
C LEU A 163 5.33 -1.90 -16.28
N HIS A 164 4.42 -2.83 -16.60
CA HIS A 164 3.59 -3.50 -15.60
C HIS A 164 4.44 -4.40 -14.69
N HIS A 165 5.43 -5.13 -15.25
CA HIS A 165 6.34 -5.95 -14.44
C HIS A 165 7.21 -5.10 -13.52
N PHE A 166 7.68 -3.92 -13.98
CA PHE A 166 8.45 -2.98 -13.16
C PHE A 166 7.60 -2.46 -11.99
N GLN A 167 6.35 -2.04 -12.25
CA GLN A 167 5.42 -1.60 -11.23
C GLN A 167 5.08 -2.71 -10.23
N GLN A 168 4.89 -3.94 -10.72
CA GLN A 168 4.63 -5.09 -9.85
C GLN A 168 5.80 -5.36 -8.91
N LEU A 169 7.05 -5.28 -9.39
CA LEU A 169 8.22 -5.47 -8.54
C LEU A 169 8.37 -4.37 -7.50
N ASP A 170 8.12 -3.12 -7.88
CA ASP A 170 8.11 -1.99 -6.96
C ASP A 170 7.03 -2.18 -5.86
N LEU A 171 5.78 -2.49 -6.24
CA LEU A 171 4.72 -2.78 -5.26
C LEU A 171 5.08 -3.99 -4.38
N THR A 172 5.66 -5.05 -4.96
CA THR A 172 6.10 -6.23 -4.22
C THR A 172 7.13 -5.87 -3.15
N SER A 173 8.08 -4.96 -3.46
CA SER A 173 9.06 -4.48 -2.50
C SER A 173 8.41 -3.72 -1.33
N LEU A 174 7.45 -2.85 -1.64
CA LEU A 174 6.69 -2.09 -0.63
C LEU A 174 5.84 -3.03 0.25
N GLN A 175 5.16 -4.01 -0.34
CA GLN A 175 4.40 -5.02 0.43
C GLN A 175 5.33 -5.86 1.32
N GLY A 176 6.51 -6.25 0.83
CA GLY A 176 7.50 -6.98 1.61
C GLY A 176 8.01 -6.17 2.81
N ALA A 177 8.34 -4.89 2.60
CA ALA A 177 8.74 -3.97 3.66
C ALA A 177 7.60 -3.73 4.67
N THR A 178 6.36 -3.60 4.19
CA THR A 178 5.16 -3.46 5.03
C THR A 178 5.00 -4.68 5.93
N ILE A 179 4.92 -5.88 5.36
CA ILE A 179 4.77 -7.14 6.12
C ILE A 179 5.92 -7.29 7.12
N GLY A 180 7.17 -7.01 6.68
CA GLY A 180 8.35 -7.06 7.53
C GLY A 180 8.24 -6.13 8.73
N SER A 181 7.75 -4.91 8.53
CA SER A 181 7.60 -3.93 9.60
C SER A 181 6.56 -4.36 10.66
N PHE A 182 5.46 -4.97 10.24
CA PHE A 182 4.48 -5.54 11.18
C PHE A 182 5.09 -6.67 12.01
N GLY A 183 5.86 -7.57 11.38
CA GLY A 183 6.53 -8.66 12.10
C GLY A 183 7.64 -8.20 13.06
N LEU A 184 8.17 -6.99 12.86
CA LEU A 184 9.11 -6.32 13.76
C LEU A 184 8.43 -5.48 14.84
N GLU A 185 7.10 -5.47 14.89
CA GLU A 185 6.30 -4.57 15.74
C GLU A 185 6.65 -3.08 15.50
N ARG A 186 6.91 -2.73 14.24
CA ARG A 186 7.26 -1.39 13.78
C ARG A 186 6.41 -0.97 12.58
N ALA A 187 5.14 -1.39 12.56
CA ALA A 187 4.22 -1.07 11.48
C ALA A 187 4.19 0.45 11.23
N PHE A 188 4.41 0.84 9.98
CA PHE A 188 4.51 2.26 9.60
C PHE A 188 3.75 2.59 8.31
N MET A 189 3.41 1.58 7.52
CA MET A 189 2.75 1.71 6.22
C MET A 189 1.72 0.61 6.03
N CYS A 190 0.65 0.91 5.32
CA CYS A 190 -0.35 -0.02 4.79
C CYS A 190 -0.86 0.50 3.45
N ASN A 191 -1.85 -0.18 2.87
CA ASN A 191 -2.50 0.25 1.65
C ASN A 191 -4.00 0.46 1.92
N GLY A 192 -4.49 1.66 1.66
CA GLY A 192 -5.88 2.05 1.86
C GLY A 192 -6.89 1.27 1.02
N ALA A 193 -6.43 0.61 -0.04
CA ALA A 193 -7.26 -0.29 -0.85
C ALA A 193 -7.56 -1.64 -0.18
N ASN A 194 -6.92 -1.94 0.97
CA ASN A 194 -7.19 -3.17 1.74
C ASN A 194 -6.89 -2.95 3.22
N PHE A 195 -7.71 -2.12 3.86
CA PHE A 195 -7.47 -1.67 5.21
C PHE A 195 -8.78 -1.66 6.02
N ALA A 196 -8.80 -2.43 7.12
CA ALA A 196 -9.96 -2.56 7.99
C ALA A 196 -9.66 -2.04 9.39
N TYR A 197 -10.65 -1.43 10.04
CA TYR A 197 -10.57 -0.93 11.40
C TYR A 197 -11.94 -0.84 12.06
N THR A 198 -11.99 -0.87 13.39
CA THR A 198 -13.26 -0.68 14.09
C THR A 198 -13.65 0.79 14.09
N LYS A 199 -14.97 1.05 14.00
CA LYS A 199 -15.55 2.40 14.13
C LYS A 199 -15.09 3.08 15.44
N VAL A 200 -15.15 2.34 16.54
CA VAL A 200 -14.71 2.81 17.87
C VAL A 200 -13.24 3.25 17.86
N LEU A 201 -12.35 2.51 17.18
CA LEU A 201 -10.94 2.91 17.08
C LEU A 201 -10.81 4.20 16.26
N PHE A 202 -11.49 4.30 15.12
CA PHE A 202 -11.45 5.50 14.27
C PHE A 202 -11.89 6.76 15.06
N GLU A 203 -12.99 6.66 15.79
CA GLU A 203 -13.50 7.74 16.64
C GLU A 203 -12.50 8.11 17.75
N LYS A 204 -11.93 7.09 18.44
CA LYS A 204 -10.93 7.29 19.51
C LYS A 204 -9.65 7.95 19.01
N LEU A 205 -9.29 7.73 17.75
CA LEU A 205 -8.14 8.38 17.09
C LEU A 205 -8.47 9.79 16.58
N ASN A 206 -9.71 10.27 16.74
CA ASN A 206 -10.22 11.50 16.14
C ASN A 206 -10.03 11.49 14.61
N GLY A 207 -10.26 10.33 13.97
CA GLY A 207 -10.13 10.15 12.53
C GLY A 207 -8.82 10.69 11.97
N PHE A 208 -8.92 11.60 11.00
CA PHE A 208 -7.76 12.18 10.30
C PHE A 208 -7.29 13.54 10.88
N ASP A 209 -7.74 13.96 12.05
CA ASP A 209 -7.31 15.21 12.68
C ASP A 209 -5.79 15.26 12.80
N GLY A 210 -5.22 16.45 12.55
CA GLY A 210 -3.78 16.68 12.52
C GLY A 210 -3.10 16.37 11.18
N ASN A 211 -3.80 15.76 10.19
CA ASN A 211 -3.26 15.42 8.88
C ASN A 211 -4.07 15.99 7.70
N ASN A 212 -4.97 16.93 7.96
CA ASN A 212 -5.95 17.45 7.01
C ASN A 212 -5.34 18.26 5.85
N LYS A 213 -4.10 18.77 6.02
CA LYS A 213 -3.37 19.52 5.00
C LYS A 213 -2.61 18.64 4.00
N ILE A 214 -2.56 17.34 4.25
CA ILE A 214 -1.83 16.39 3.38
C ILE A 214 -2.83 15.66 2.52
N ALA A 215 -2.77 15.85 1.20
CA ALA A 215 -3.75 15.34 0.25
C ALA A 215 -3.86 13.79 0.19
N SER A 216 -2.85 13.07 0.64
CA SER A 216 -2.80 11.59 0.63
C SER A 216 -2.47 11.03 2.01
N GLY A 217 -2.44 9.70 2.16
CA GLY A 217 -2.01 9.02 3.39
C GLY A 217 -3.12 8.84 4.42
N ASP A 218 -4.37 8.77 3.99
CA ASP A 218 -5.51 8.35 4.79
C ASP A 218 -5.23 7.05 5.55
N ASP A 219 -4.62 6.11 4.87
CA ASP A 219 -4.23 4.79 5.37
C ASP A 219 -3.06 4.88 6.39
N VAL A 220 -1.96 5.45 5.97
CA VAL A 220 -0.70 5.47 6.72
C VAL A 220 -0.81 6.27 8.01
N PHE A 221 -1.43 7.45 7.97
CA PHE A 221 -1.55 8.28 9.16
C PHE A 221 -2.52 7.69 10.18
N LEU A 222 -3.62 7.07 9.72
CA LEU A 222 -4.54 6.37 10.62
C LEU A 222 -3.87 5.15 11.25
N LEU A 223 -3.10 4.37 10.45
CA LEU A 223 -2.30 3.26 10.96
C LEU A 223 -1.31 3.73 12.04
N GLN A 224 -0.55 4.80 11.78
CA GLN A 224 0.47 5.28 12.71
C GLN A 224 -0.14 5.75 14.04
N LYS A 225 -1.27 6.48 14.01
CA LYS A 225 -2.03 6.82 15.22
C LYS A 225 -2.52 5.56 15.97
N GLY A 226 -3.01 4.56 15.23
CA GLY A 226 -3.45 3.29 15.80
C GLY A 226 -2.30 2.54 16.47
N VAL A 227 -1.14 2.47 15.83
CA VAL A 227 0.08 1.81 16.36
C VAL A 227 0.54 2.50 17.65
N GLU A 228 0.54 3.83 17.68
CA GLU A 228 0.89 4.59 18.89
C GLU A 228 -0.06 4.29 20.07
N LEU A 229 -1.36 4.18 19.78
CA LEU A 229 -2.35 3.96 20.84
C LEU A 229 -2.47 2.51 21.29
N CYS A 230 -2.44 1.54 20.35
CA CYS A 230 -2.79 0.15 20.65
C CYS A 230 -2.08 -0.88 19.75
N GLN A 231 -0.77 -0.78 19.60
CA GLN A 231 0.07 -1.60 18.71
C GLN A 231 -0.29 -3.09 18.69
N LYS A 232 -0.53 -3.70 19.87
CA LYS A 232 -0.88 -5.13 20.00
C LYS A 232 -2.22 -5.53 19.37
N LYS A 233 -3.07 -4.55 18.99
CA LYS A 233 -4.34 -4.78 18.32
C LYS A 233 -4.30 -4.43 16.82
N ILE A 234 -3.12 -4.09 16.31
CA ILE A 234 -2.88 -3.73 14.92
C ILE A 234 -2.13 -4.86 14.24
N HIS A 235 -2.78 -5.60 13.36
CA HIS A 235 -2.19 -6.76 12.72
C HIS A 235 -2.12 -6.60 11.20
N TYR A 236 -1.25 -7.42 10.57
CA TYR A 236 -1.24 -7.63 9.13
C TYR A 236 -1.89 -8.98 8.81
N LEU A 237 -2.94 -8.95 8.01
CA LEU A 237 -3.62 -10.15 7.54
C LEU A 237 -2.89 -10.70 6.31
N LYS A 238 -1.94 -11.60 6.54
CA LYS A 238 -1.17 -12.27 5.48
C LYS A 238 -1.93 -13.49 4.97
N ALA A 239 -3.04 -13.27 4.26
CA ALA A 239 -3.91 -14.29 3.73
C ALA A 239 -4.08 -14.12 2.21
N GLU A 240 -3.92 -15.22 1.45
CA GLU A 240 -4.03 -15.19 -0.01
C GLU A 240 -5.46 -14.86 -0.46
N ALA A 241 -6.45 -15.38 0.25
CA ALA A 241 -7.86 -15.12 -0.03
C ALA A 241 -8.31 -13.69 0.34
N ALA A 242 -7.45 -12.90 0.98
CA ALA A 242 -7.73 -11.49 1.29
C ALA A 242 -6.87 -10.52 0.46
N ILE A 243 -6.18 -10.98 -0.57
CA ILE A 243 -5.42 -10.10 -1.48
C ILE A 243 -6.39 -9.33 -2.36
N VAL A 244 -6.24 -8.01 -2.40
CA VAL A 244 -6.97 -7.12 -3.30
C VAL A 244 -6.14 -6.89 -4.56
N HIS A 245 -6.79 -6.96 -5.71
CA HIS A 245 -6.22 -6.72 -7.03
C HIS A 245 -6.57 -5.32 -7.51
N THR A 246 -5.62 -4.60 -8.08
CA THR A 246 -5.83 -3.27 -8.69
C THR A 246 -5.08 -3.17 -10.02
N GLN A 247 -5.34 -2.13 -10.80
CA GLN A 247 -4.72 -1.93 -12.09
C GLN A 247 -3.42 -1.14 -11.99
N PRO A 248 -2.34 -1.53 -12.71
CA PRO A 248 -1.15 -0.71 -12.83
C PRO A 248 -1.42 0.51 -13.73
N THR A 249 -0.63 1.57 -13.58
CA THR A 249 -0.70 2.72 -14.50
C THR A 249 -0.21 2.33 -15.89
N GLN A 250 -0.77 2.97 -16.93
CA GLN A 250 -0.54 2.60 -18.32
C GLN A 250 0.69 3.27 -18.96
N ASP A 251 1.29 4.24 -18.28
CA ASP A 251 2.45 4.98 -18.78
C ASP A 251 3.44 5.38 -17.69
N TRP A 252 4.68 5.66 -18.09
CA TRP A 252 5.78 6.03 -17.19
C TRP A 252 5.58 7.35 -16.46
N LYS A 253 4.90 8.31 -17.09
CA LYS A 253 4.64 9.63 -16.50
C LYS A 253 3.64 9.49 -15.34
N SER A 254 2.56 8.75 -15.56
CA SER A 254 1.55 8.43 -14.53
C SER A 254 2.17 7.65 -13.38
N LEU A 255 3.02 6.66 -13.67
CA LEU A 255 3.78 5.94 -12.66
C LEU A 255 4.67 6.89 -11.85
N PHE A 256 5.43 7.75 -12.51
CA PHE A 256 6.33 8.69 -11.84
C PHE A 256 5.56 9.59 -10.86
N TYR A 257 4.48 10.23 -11.31
CA TYR A 257 3.68 11.11 -10.45
C TYR A 257 2.96 10.35 -9.33
N GLN A 258 2.51 9.13 -9.57
CA GLN A 258 1.95 8.28 -8.52
C GLN A 258 2.99 8.02 -7.42
N ARG A 259 4.25 7.71 -7.78
CA ARG A 259 5.34 7.47 -6.82
C ARG A 259 5.80 8.75 -6.12
N VAL A 260 5.83 9.88 -6.82
CA VAL A 260 6.07 11.20 -6.20
C VAL A 260 5.01 11.49 -5.15
N ARG A 261 3.73 11.27 -5.44
CA ARG A 261 2.63 11.41 -4.47
C ARG A 261 2.81 10.51 -3.25
N TRP A 262 3.29 9.27 -3.45
CA TRP A 262 3.54 8.35 -2.32
C TRP A 262 4.77 8.77 -1.51
N ALA A 263 5.83 9.23 -2.15
CA ALA A 263 7.05 9.66 -1.49
C ALA A 263 6.87 10.97 -0.72
N ALA A 264 6.08 11.91 -1.26
CA ALA A 264 5.85 13.23 -0.66
C ALA A 264 5.33 13.16 0.79
N LYS A 265 4.47 12.18 1.09
CA LYS A 265 3.92 11.98 2.44
C LYS A 265 4.94 11.47 3.47
N THR A 266 6.09 10.92 3.02
CA THR A 266 7.09 10.30 3.92
C THR A 266 7.72 11.31 4.87
N SER A 267 7.91 12.57 4.44
CA SER A 267 8.41 13.66 5.29
C SER A 267 7.49 13.93 6.49
N SER A 268 6.19 13.71 6.32
CA SER A 268 5.15 13.95 7.32
C SER A 268 4.83 12.74 8.20
N TYR A 269 5.49 11.59 8.00
CA TYR A 269 5.29 10.43 8.87
C TYR A 269 5.59 10.78 10.33
N GLN A 270 4.80 10.26 11.25
CA GLN A 270 5.09 10.31 12.69
C GLN A 270 6.06 9.20 13.10
N SER A 271 6.05 8.08 12.39
CA SER A 271 6.94 6.94 12.63
C SER A 271 8.41 7.28 12.35
N VAL A 272 9.23 7.31 13.39
CA VAL A 272 10.70 7.43 13.28
C VAL A 272 11.28 6.29 12.45
N PHE A 273 10.78 5.07 12.65
CA PHE A 273 11.19 3.89 11.87
C PHE A 273 10.89 4.09 10.37
N GLY A 274 9.68 4.55 10.02
CA GLY A 274 9.31 4.79 8.64
C GLY A 274 10.18 5.86 7.97
N LYS A 275 10.48 6.96 8.67
CA LYS A 275 11.41 8.00 8.18
C LYS A 275 12.83 7.46 7.97
N ALA A 276 13.37 6.76 8.97
CA ALA A 276 14.71 6.18 8.90
C ALA A 276 14.82 5.17 7.74
N LEU A 277 13.82 4.29 7.59
CA LEU A 277 13.78 3.33 6.49
C LEU A 277 13.75 4.03 5.13
N GLY A 278 12.92 5.07 4.97
CA GLY A 278 12.87 5.87 3.75
C GLY A 278 14.24 6.48 3.39
N LEU A 279 14.95 7.04 4.38
CA LEU A 279 16.31 7.57 4.18
C LEU A 279 17.32 6.47 3.82
N ILE A 280 17.30 5.33 4.52
CA ILE A 280 18.20 4.19 4.23
C ILE A 280 17.98 3.66 2.82
N VAL A 281 16.72 3.51 2.40
CA VAL A 281 16.38 3.06 1.04
C VAL A 281 16.80 4.10 0.00
N PHE A 282 16.58 5.39 0.26
CA PHE A 282 17.04 6.46 -0.61
C PHE A 282 18.56 6.45 -0.80
N PHE A 283 19.33 6.47 0.31
CA PHE A 283 20.80 6.45 0.23
C PHE A 283 21.34 5.14 -0.33
N GLY A 284 20.68 4.00 -0.07
CA GLY A 284 21.01 2.71 -0.66
C GLY A 284 20.88 2.72 -2.19
N ASN A 285 19.80 3.30 -2.73
CA ASN A 285 19.61 3.44 -4.17
C ASN A 285 20.53 4.52 -4.76
N LEU A 286 20.68 5.66 -4.11
CA LEU A 286 21.58 6.72 -4.56
C LEU A 286 23.05 6.25 -4.58
N SER A 287 23.48 5.45 -3.60
CA SER A 287 24.82 4.87 -3.57
C SER A 287 25.06 3.92 -4.74
N PHE A 288 24.03 3.19 -5.21
CA PHE A 288 24.12 2.39 -6.43
C PHE A 288 24.35 3.28 -7.67
N VAL A 289 23.60 4.38 -7.80
CA VAL A 289 23.77 5.34 -8.90
C VAL A 289 25.18 5.92 -8.89
N ILE A 290 25.64 6.40 -7.73
CA ILE A 290 27.00 6.95 -7.59
C ILE A 290 28.07 5.89 -7.87
N GLY A 291 27.92 4.66 -7.34
CA GLY A 291 28.85 3.55 -7.59
C GLY A 291 28.95 3.19 -9.08
N THR A 292 27.83 3.24 -9.80
CA THR A 292 27.79 3.03 -11.25
C THR A 292 28.59 4.13 -11.98
N VAL A 293 28.41 5.40 -11.60
CA VAL A 293 29.19 6.53 -12.15
C VAL A 293 30.68 6.34 -11.88
N LEU A 294 31.05 6.01 -10.64
CA LEU A 294 32.47 5.79 -10.28
C LEU A 294 33.11 4.63 -11.06
N PHE A 295 32.34 3.59 -11.35
CA PHE A 295 32.80 2.48 -12.18
C PHE A 295 33.01 2.91 -13.64
N VAL A 296 32.03 3.62 -14.23
CA VAL A 296 32.12 4.12 -15.62
C VAL A 296 33.34 5.04 -15.82
N PHE A 297 33.65 5.88 -14.84
CA PHE A 297 34.83 6.76 -14.88
C PHE A 297 36.14 6.06 -14.46
N GLY A 298 36.16 4.75 -14.27
CA GLY A 298 37.36 3.98 -13.95
C GLY A 298 37.92 4.20 -12.54
N ILE A 299 37.17 4.88 -11.65
CA ILE A 299 37.56 5.14 -10.25
C ILE A 299 37.42 3.89 -9.40
N TRP A 300 36.37 3.10 -9.67
CA TRP A 300 36.14 1.80 -9.02
C TRP A 300 36.69 0.67 -9.89
N SER A 301 37.38 -0.30 -9.24
CA SER A 301 37.71 -1.56 -9.90
C SER A 301 36.43 -2.37 -10.18
N TRP A 302 36.46 -3.18 -11.24
CA TRP A 302 35.33 -4.04 -11.60
C TRP A 302 34.98 -5.01 -10.47
N LYS A 303 35.95 -5.50 -9.69
CA LYS A 303 35.73 -6.40 -8.55
C LYS A 303 34.87 -5.74 -7.45
N LEU A 304 35.21 -4.49 -7.10
CA LEU A 304 34.48 -3.72 -6.10
C LEU A 304 33.06 -3.42 -6.58
N PHE A 305 32.90 -3.03 -7.85
CA PHE A 305 31.60 -2.73 -8.43
C PHE A 305 30.70 -3.97 -8.45
N VAL A 306 31.21 -5.12 -8.91
CA VAL A 306 30.46 -6.38 -8.92
C VAL A 306 30.05 -6.80 -7.52
N LEU A 307 30.96 -6.73 -6.54
CA LEU A 307 30.62 -7.05 -5.14
C LEU A 307 29.49 -6.15 -4.62
N PHE A 308 29.56 -4.85 -4.91
CA PHE A 308 28.56 -3.88 -4.50
C PHE A 308 27.19 -4.17 -5.10
N VAL A 309 27.12 -4.31 -6.42
CA VAL A 309 25.88 -4.60 -7.16
C VAL A 309 25.27 -5.94 -6.74
N PHE A 310 26.11 -6.98 -6.63
CA PHE A 310 25.66 -8.32 -6.27
C PHE A 310 25.11 -8.37 -4.84
N SER A 311 25.77 -7.72 -3.88
CA SER A 311 25.30 -7.67 -2.50
C SER A 311 23.92 -7.00 -2.39
N LYS A 312 23.74 -5.85 -3.09
CA LYS A 312 22.43 -5.19 -3.13
C LYS A 312 21.38 -6.05 -3.82
N PHE A 313 21.70 -6.60 -4.99
CA PHE A 313 20.79 -7.43 -5.76
C PHE A 313 20.29 -8.64 -4.98
N ILE A 314 21.18 -9.35 -4.28
CA ILE A 314 20.80 -10.55 -3.51
C ILE A 314 19.85 -10.22 -2.38
N ILE A 315 20.12 -9.17 -1.60
CA ILE A 315 19.24 -8.85 -0.48
C ILE A 315 17.85 -8.39 -0.95
N ASP A 316 17.79 -7.59 -2.02
CA ASP A 316 16.53 -7.17 -2.63
C ASP A 316 15.77 -8.37 -3.23
N PHE A 317 16.48 -9.26 -3.91
CA PHE A 317 15.91 -10.48 -4.50
C PHE A 317 15.25 -11.36 -3.43
N VAL A 318 15.89 -11.56 -2.28
CA VAL A 318 15.32 -12.40 -1.21
C VAL A 318 13.99 -11.82 -0.71
N LEU A 319 13.92 -10.50 -0.51
CA LEU A 319 12.66 -9.84 -0.12
C LEU A 319 11.59 -9.95 -1.21
N LEU A 320 11.95 -9.63 -2.44
CA LEU A 320 11.06 -9.68 -3.61
C LEU A 320 10.55 -11.11 -3.85
N TYR A 321 11.42 -12.10 -3.82
CA TYR A 321 11.05 -13.50 -4.04
C TYR A 321 10.08 -13.98 -2.96
N SER A 322 10.41 -13.75 -1.68
CA SER A 322 9.56 -14.16 -0.56
C SER A 322 8.17 -13.53 -0.63
N THR A 323 8.11 -12.24 -1.01
CA THR A 323 6.85 -11.51 -1.11
C THR A 323 6.06 -11.93 -2.35
N ASN A 324 6.72 -12.14 -3.49
CA ASN A 324 6.06 -12.59 -4.71
C ASN A 324 5.44 -13.99 -4.56
N GLN A 325 6.09 -14.90 -3.78
CA GLN A 325 5.53 -16.22 -3.46
C GLN A 325 4.24 -16.13 -2.63
N PHE A 326 4.02 -15.04 -1.93
CA PHE A 326 2.77 -14.78 -1.23
C PHE A 326 1.74 -14.11 -2.15
N LEU A 327 2.14 -13.06 -2.90
CA LEU A 327 1.21 -12.22 -3.64
C LEU A 327 0.69 -12.88 -4.93
N ARG A 328 1.53 -13.58 -5.68
CA ARG A 328 1.20 -14.04 -7.04
C ARG A 328 1.55 -15.50 -7.34
N LYS A 329 2.53 -16.09 -6.66
CA LYS A 329 3.06 -17.43 -6.91
C LYS A 329 3.56 -17.68 -8.35
N THR A 330 3.76 -16.61 -9.12
CA THR A 330 4.21 -16.69 -10.51
C THR A 330 5.69 -16.38 -10.63
N ARG A 331 6.28 -16.73 -11.79
CA ARG A 331 7.66 -16.36 -12.09
C ARG A 331 7.82 -14.83 -12.13
N ILE A 332 8.85 -14.31 -11.47
CA ILE A 332 9.22 -12.91 -11.55
C ILE A 332 9.78 -12.62 -12.95
N LYS A 333 9.10 -11.78 -13.70
CA LYS A 333 9.54 -11.34 -15.03
C LYS A 333 10.37 -10.04 -14.93
N ASN A 334 11.29 -9.84 -15.87
CA ASN A 334 12.11 -8.62 -16.01
C ASN A 334 12.91 -8.20 -14.76
N LEU A 335 13.19 -9.13 -13.84
CA LEU A 335 13.84 -8.85 -12.56
C LEU A 335 15.16 -8.11 -12.73
N ILE A 336 16.08 -8.60 -13.57
CA ILE A 336 17.43 -8.03 -13.71
C ILE A 336 17.35 -6.60 -14.24
N LEU A 337 16.62 -6.38 -15.33
CA LEU A 337 16.46 -5.04 -15.91
C LEU A 337 15.80 -4.07 -14.93
N SER A 338 14.76 -4.50 -14.26
CA SER A 338 14.08 -3.70 -13.22
C SER A 338 15.02 -3.36 -12.06
N SER A 339 15.84 -4.31 -11.60
CA SER A 339 16.79 -4.09 -10.51
C SER A 339 17.89 -3.10 -10.85
N ILE A 340 18.27 -3.01 -12.14
CA ILE A 340 19.23 -2.01 -12.63
C ILE A 340 18.58 -0.62 -12.73
N LEU A 341 17.35 -0.54 -13.24
CA LEU A 341 16.66 0.74 -13.46
C LEU A 341 16.05 1.33 -12.18
N TYR A 342 15.63 0.49 -11.25
CA TYR A 342 14.94 0.91 -10.04
C TYR A 342 15.69 1.92 -9.17
N PRO A 343 17.02 1.77 -8.92
CA PRO A 343 17.76 2.77 -8.15
C PRO A 343 17.75 4.17 -8.78
N PHE A 344 17.79 4.28 -10.09
CA PHE A 344 17.70 5.57 -10.81
C PHE A 344 16.30 6.14 -10.69
N PHE A 345 15.26 5.34 -10.96
CA PHE A 345 13.87 5.74 -10.86
C PHE A 345 13.53 6.19 -9.43
N SER A 346 13.83 5.36 -8.43
CA SER A 346 13.54 5.62 -7.02
C SER A 346 14.26 6.86 -6.49
N SER A 347 15.55 7.05 -6.83
CA SER A 347 16.32 8.24 -6.43
C SER A 347 15.75 9.51 -7.07
N THR A 348 15.35 9.45 -8.35
CA THR A 348 14.73 10.59 -9.04
C THR A 348 13.39 10.95 -8.44
N VAL A 349 12.53 9.96 -8.17
CA VAL A 349 11.25 10.16 -7.49
C VAL A 349 11.44 10.81 -6.12
N ALA A 350 12.37 10.30 -5.31
CA ALA A 350 12.63 10.82 -3.98
C ALA A 350 13.13 12.27 -4.01
N LEU A 351 14.07 12.60 -4.89
CA LEU A 351 14.56 13.97 -5.05
C LEU A 351 13.46 14.91 -5.54
N TYR A 352 12.69 14.50 -6.55
CA TYR A 352 11.61 15.33 -7.08
C TYR A 352 10.49 15.55 -6.04
N SER A 353 10.24 14.57 -5.18
CA SER A 353 9.24 14.68 -4.12
C SER A 353 9.57 15.66 -3.00
N LEU A 354 10.75 16.29 -3.00
CA LEU A 354 11.11 17.32 -2.01
C LEU A 354 10.65 18.73 -2.39
N PHE A 355 10.46 19.00 -3.69
CA PHE A 355 10.17 20.36 -4.18
C PHE A 355 9.29 20.39 -5.45
N GLY A 356 8.79 19.26 -5.87
CA GLY A 356 7.99 19.13 -7.08
C GLY A 356 6.50 19.44 -6.89
N SER A 357 5.74 19.08 -7.89
CA SER A 357 4.27 19.03 -7.83
C SER A 357 3.82 17.78 -8.58
N TYR A 358 2.66 17.26 -8.22
CA TYR A 358 2.07 16.14 -8.94
C TYR A 358 0.61 16.43 -9.29
N GLU A 359 0.15 15.77 -10.33
CA GLU A 359 -1.25 15.80 -10.73
C GLU A 359 -1.90 14.47 -10.35
N TRP A 360 -3.12 14.55 -9.79
CA TRP A 360 -3.92 13.39 -9.43
C TRP A 360 -5.41 13.70 -9.59
N LYS A 361 -6.08 12.89 -10.39
CA LYS A 361 -7.51 13.06 -10.68
C LYS A 361 -7.84 14.49 -11.11
N GLU A 362 -7.07 15.01 -12.10
CA GLU A 362 -7.20 16.36 -12.69
C GLU A 362 -6.96 17.52 -11.70
N ARG A 363 -6.43 17.22 -10.52
CA ARG A 363 -6.07 18.24 -9.52
C ARG A 363 -4.56 18.28 -9.33
N ARG A 364 -4.01 19.48 -9.23
CA ARG A 364 -2.58 19.70 -9.00
C ARG A 364 -2.31 19.95 -7.52
N PHE A 365 -1.36 19.20 -6.98
CA PHE A 365 -0.91 19.32 -5.59
C PHE A 365 0.56 19.73 -5.57
N LYS A 366 0.92 20.63 -4.65
CA LYS A 366 2.32 20.90 -4.31
C LYS A 366 2.78 19.88 -3.28
N VAL A 367 4.07 19.51 -3.34
CA VAL A 367 4.71 18.65 -2.35
C VAL A 367 5.03 19.46 -1.10
#